data_0ffade01dd55c9982c7a485d8c3b9f61
#
_entry.id   0ffade01dd55c9982c7a485d8c3b9f61
#
_cell.length_a   1.000
_cell.length_b   1.000
_cell.length_c   1.000
_cell.angle_alpha   90.00
_cell.angle_beta   90.00
_cell.angle_gamma   90.00
#
_symmetry.space_group_name_H-M   'P 1'
#
loop_
_entity.id
_entity.type
_entity.pdbx_description
1 polymer ?
#
loop_
_entity_poly.entity_id
_entity_poly.type
_entity_poly.pdbx_seq_one_letter_code
_entity_poly.pdbx_strand_id
1 'polypeptide(L)'
;MKKIGLLSDTHGYLDDAVFKYFEDCDEIWHAGDFGANVSEPLAAFKPLRGVYGNIDGKEIRNVYPEHLKFKCEDVDVWMTHIGGYPNRYAPQVKPEIYTKPPMLFISGHSHILKVIYDEKIKCLHINPGAAGKSGWHKVRTLIRFCISEEKIHTLEAIELGNR
;
A
#
# COMPACT_ATOMS: atom_id res chain seq x y z
N MET A 1 -12.60 -15.08 2.54
CA MET A 1 -11.17 -14.73 2.37
C MET A 1 -10.98 -13.78 1.20
N LYS A 2 -10.15 -12.78 1.40
CA LYS A 2 -9.74 -11.83 0.35
C LYS A 2 -8.24 -11.92 0.15
N LYS A 3 -7.81 -12.03 -1.10
CA LYS A 3 -6.40 -12.01 -1.46
C LYS A 3 -6.07 -10.65 -2.06
N ILE A 4 -5.11 -9.96 -1.46
CA ILE A 4 -4.80 -8.56 -1.76
C ILE A 4 -3.42 -8.46 -2.40
N GLY A 5 -3.35 -7.69 -3.50
CA GLY A 5 -2.09 -7.26 -4.08
C GLY A 5 -1.83 -5.82 -3.67
N LEU A 6 -0.69 -5.56 -3.05
CA LEU A 6 -0.33 -4.25 -2.53
C LEU A 6 0.95 -3.75 -3.18
N LEU A 7 0.88 -2.53 -3.72
CA LEU A 7 2.06 -1.86 -4.30
C LEU A 7 1.99 -0.37 -4.00
N SER A 8 3.11 0.31 -4.23
CA SER A 8 3.23 1.75 -4.00
C SER A 8 4.36 2.34 -4.83
N ASP A 9 4.34 3.66 -4.96
CA ASP A 9 5.47 4.42 -5.52
C ASP A 9 5.90 3.90 -6.88
N THR A 10 4.93 3.76 -7.77
CA THR A 10 5.17 3.36 -9.16
C THR A 10 5.76 4.49 -9.99
N HIS A 11 5.45 5.74 -9.65
CA HIS A 11 5.99 6.93 -10.34
C HIS A 11 5.95 6.80 -11.87
N GLY A 12 4.82 6.34 -12.39
CA GLY A 12 4.61 6.23 -13.83
C GLY A 12 5.22 4.99 -14.48
N TYR A 13 5.84 4.10 -13.71
CA TYR A 13 6.39 2.86 -14.23
C TYR A 13 5.62 1.66 -13.68
N LEU A 14 4.98 0.92 -14.55
CA LEU A 14 4.22 -0.28 -14.20
C LEU A 14 4.82 -1.49 -14.92
N ASP A 15 5.53 -2.33 -14.16
CA ASP A 15 6.13 -3.55 -14.68
C ASP A 15 5.02 -4.55 -15.04
N ASP A 16 5.12 -5.19 -16.20
CA ASP A 16 4.16 -6.21 -16.63
C ASP A 16 4.07 -7.36 -15.65
N ALA A 17 5.14 -7.64 -14.90
CA ALA A 17 5.16 -8.69 -13.88
C ALA A 17 4.13 -8.43 -12.77
N VAL A 18 3.73 -7.19 -12.53
CA VAL A 18 2.72 -6.85 -11.52
C VAL A 18 1.41 -7.59 -11.83
N PHE A 19 1.01 -7.62 -13.09
CA PHE A 19 -0.22 -8.30 -13.51
C PHE A 19 -0.14 -9.80 -13.26
N LYS A 20 1.03 -10.38 -13.51
CA LYS A 20 1.26 -11.80 -13.28
C LYS A 20 1.17 -12.15 -11.80
N TYR A 21 1.83 -11.35 -10.94
CA TYR A 21 1.82 -11.60 -9.50
C TYR A 21 0.46 -11.34 -8.86
N PHE A 22 -0.34 -10.44 -9.43
CA PHE A 22 -1.66 -10.10 -8.91
C PHE A 22 -2.81 -10.84 -9.59
N GLU A 23 -2.50 -11.78 -10.47
CA GLU A 23 -3.51 -12.54 -11.23
C GLU A 23 -4.56 -13.20 -10.33
N ASP A 24 -4.13 -13.78 -9.22
CA ASP A 24 -5.02 -14.46 -8.27
C ASP A 24 -5.55 -13.57 -7.16
N CYS A 25 -5.24 -12.29 -7.18
CA CYS A 25 -5.73 -11.37 -6.17
C CYS A 25 -7.17 -10.94 -6.44
N ASP A 26 -7.92 -10.72 -5.38
CA ASP A 26 -9.29 -10.23 -5.48
C ASP A 26 -9.33 -8.73 -5.68
N GLU A 27 -8.40 -8.00 -5.07
CA GLU A 27 -8.29 -6.54 -5.14
C GLU A 27 -6.83 -6.13 -5.20
N ILE A 28 -6.60 -4.95 -5.76
CA ILE A 28 -5.30 -4.29 -5.74
C ILE A 28 -5.41 -3.03 -4.88
N TRP A 29 -4.45 -2.83 -3.99
CA TRP A 29 -4.34 -1.63 -3.17
C TRP A 29 -3.06 -0.89 -3.53
N HIS A 30 -3.14 0.42 -3.76
CA HIS A 30 -2.00 1.26 -4.12
C HIS A 30 -1.82 2.37 -3.09
N ALA A 31 -0.66 2.41 -2.47
CA ALA A 31 -0.39 3.32 -1.35
C ALA A 31 0.18 4.70 -1.76
N GLY A 32 -0.07 5.12 -3.00
CA GLY A 32 0.24 6.49 -3.44
C GLY A 32 1.47 6.63 -4.31
N ASP A 33 1.62 7.81 -4.90
CA ASP A 33 2.63 8.13 -5.91
C ASP A 33 2.50 7.22 -7.13
N PHE A 34 1.30 7.24 -7.70
CA PHE A 34 0.99 6.49 -8.91
C PHE A 34 1.84 6.95 -10.10
N GLY A 35 1.85 8.26 -10.34
CA GLY A 35 2.35 8.80 -11.59
C GLY A 35 1.40 8.57 -12.74
N ALA A 36 1.84 8.86 -13.95
CA ALA A 36 1.01 8.74 -15.14
C ALA A 36 0.89 7.27 -15.60
N ASN A 37 -0.26 6.93 -16.18
CA ASN A 37 -0.50 5.66 -16.88
C ASN A 37 -0.40 4.40 -16.00
N VAL A 38 -0.69 4.51 -14.72
CA VAL A 38 -0.64 3.39 -13.78
C VAL A 38 -2.03 3.01 -13.27
N SER A 39 -2.81 3.99 -12.82
CA SER A 39 -4.10 3.70 -12.19
C SER A 39 -5.11 3.05 -13.13
N GLU A 40 -5.19 3.51 -14.36
CA GLU A 40 -6.16 3.00 -15.34
C GLU A 40 -5.96 1.52 -15.67
N PRO A 41 -4.74 1.06 -16.05
CA PRO A 41 -4.55 -0.36 -16.32
C PRO A 41 -4.73 -1.23 -15.07
N LEU A 42 -4.39 -0.75 -13.89
CA LEU A 42 -4.62 -1.51 -12.65
C LEU A 42 -6.13 -1.63 -12.37
N ALA A 43 -6.87 -0.55 -12.49
CA ALA A 43 -8.31 -0.54 -12.26
C ALA A 43 -9.07 -1.39 -13.28
N ALA A 44 -8.59 -1.47 -14.51
CA ALA A 44 -9.16 -2.32 -15.54
C ALA A 44 -8.90 -3.80 -15.25
N PHE A 45 -7.82 -4.12 -14.53
CA PHE A 45 -7.42 -5.49 -14.23
C PHE A 45 -8.15 -6.07 -13.02
N LYS A 46 -8.22 -5.33 -11.91
CA LYS A 46 -8.87 -5.75 -10.66
C LYS A 46 -9.50 -4.53 -9.98
N PRO A 47 -10.46 -4.73 -9.07
CA PRO A 47 -10.93 -3.64 -8.23
C PRO A 47 -9.75 -2.97 -7.54
N LEU A 48 -9.64 -1.65 -7.67
CA LEU A 48 -8.50 -0.88 -7.18
C LEU A 48 -8.93 0.07 -6.07
N ARG A 49 -8.26 -0.03 -4.92
CA ARG A 49 -8.33 0.96 -3.85
C ARG A 49 -7.00 1.67 -3.79
N GLY A 50 -7.01 2.96 -3.49
CA GLY A 50 -5.77 3.69 -3.42
C GLY A 50 -5.89 4.99 -2.68
N VAL A 51 -4.72 5.58 -2.40
CA VAL A 51 -4.60 6.94 -1.89
C VAL A 51 -3.66 7.69 -2.81
N TYR A 52 -3.79 9.02 -2.86
CA TYR A 52 -2.82 9.79 -3.63
C TYR A 52 -1.55 10.02 -2.81
N GLY A 53 -0.45 10.19 -3.49
CA GLY A 53 0.84 10.54 -2.87
C GLY A 53 1.25 11.97 -3.21
N ASN A 54 2.40 12.37 -2.71
CA ASN A 54 2.87 13.75 -2.85
C ASN A 54 3.17 14.16 -4.29
N ILE A 55 3.52 13.21 -5.18
CA ILE A 55 3.79 13.55 -6.59
C ILE A 55 2.52 13.50 -7.46
N ASP A 56 1.44 12.96 -6.94
CA ASP A 56 0.22 12.80 -7.72
C ASP A 56 -0.51 14.11 -7.91
N GLY A 57 -0.94 14.33 -9.14
CA GLY A 57 -1.64 15.53 -9.53
C GLY A 57 -3.16 15.37 -9.47
N LYS A 58 -3.83 16.31 -10.12
CA LYS A 58 -5.28 16.46 -10.08
C LYS A 58 -6.05 15.21 -10.53
N GLU A 59 -5.57 14.54 -11.57
CA GLU A 59 -6.23 13.35 -12.10
C GLU A 59 -6.35 12.24 -11.06
N ILE A 60 -5.29 12.00 -10.29
CA ILE A 60 -5.29 10.99 -9.23
C ILE A 60 -6.04 11.50 -8.00
N ARG A 61 -5.79 12.75 -7.59
CA ARG A 61 -6.40 13.33 -6.38
C ARG A 61 -7.92 13.47 -6.48
N ASN A 62 -8.46 13.59 -7.69
CA ASN A 62 -9.90 13.64 -7.89
C ASN A 62 -10.58 12.28 -7.71
N VAL A 63 -9.83 11.20 -7.81
CA VAL A 63 -10.36 9.82 -7.74
C VAL A 63 -10.01 9.14 -6.42
N TYR A 64 -8.80 9.36 -5.93
CA TYR A 64 -8.27 8.69 -4.74
C TYR A 64 -8.03 9.69 -3.61
N PRO A 65 -8.48 9.38 -2.36
CA PRO A 65 -8.31 10.30 -1.24
C PRO A 65 -6.88 10.31 -0.69
N GLU A 66 -6.58 11.27 0.19
CA GLU A 66 -5.32 11.28 0.92
C GLU A 66 -5.26 10.15 1.94
N HIS A 67 -6.36 9.96 2.67
CA HIS A 67 -6.52 8.89 3.67
C HIS A 67 -7.67 8.01 3.28
N LEU A 68 -7.48 6.71 3.35
CA LEU A 68 -8.54 5.74 3.09
C LEU A 68 -8.66 4.82 4.29
N LYS A 69 -9.83 4.86 4.94
CA LYS A 69 -10.14 4.00 6.07
C LYS A 69 -11.32 3.14 5.67
N PHE A 70 -11.15 1.84 5.80
CA PHE A 70 -12.20 0.90 5.39
C PHE A 70 -12.03 -0.42 6.13
N LYS A 71 -13.05 -1.25 6.02
CA LYS A 71 -13.02 -2.60 6.58
C LYS A 71 -12.90 -3.60 5.43
N CYS A 72 -11.94 -4.52 5.55
CA CYS A 72 -11.81 -5.65 4.63
C CYS A 72 -11.99 -6.91 5.46
N GLU A 73 -13.00 -7.72 5.13
CA GLU A 73 -13.47 -8.77 6.03
C GLU A 73 -13.74 -8.13 7.39
N ASP A 74 -13.12 -8.59 8.46
CA ASP A 74 -13.26 -8.00 9.80
C ASP A 74 -12.04 -7.18 10.22
N VAL A 75 -11.19 -6.82 9.28
CA VAL A 75 -9.98 -6.05 9.53
C VAL A 75 -10.20 -4.56 9.22
N ASP A 76 -9.97 -3.71 10.22
CA ASP A 76 -9.98 -2.27 10.02
C ASP A 76 -8.66 -1.85 9.39
N VAL A 77 -8.73 -1.20 8.24
CA VAL A 77 -7.56 -0.79 7.44
C VAL A 77 -7.51 0.73 7.35
N TRP A 78 -6.33 1.27 7.54
CA TRP A 78 -6.03 2.68 7.26
C TRP A 78 -4.85 2.74 6.31
N MET A 79 -5.04 3.34 5.15
CA MET A 79 -3.98 3.55 4.17
C MET A 79 -3.78 5.04 3.95
N THR A 80 -2.52 5.48 3.96
CA THR A 80 -2.12 6.85 3.64
C THR A 80 -0.69 6.82 3.11
N HIS A 81 -0.37 7.71 2.17
CA HIS A 81 0.94 7.65 1.52
C HIS A 81 2.09 7.99 2.48
N ILE A 82 2.00 9.14 3.15
CA ILE A 82 3.03 9.59 4.08
C ILE A 82 2.59 9.30 5.50
N GLY A 83 2.82 8.07 5.95
CA GLY A 83 2.36 7.60 7.25
C GLY A 83 3.43 7.40 8.30
N GLY A 84 4.68 7.29 7.88
CA GLY A 84 5.74 6.90 8.80
C GLY A 84 5.69 5.42 9.13
N TYR A 85 6.15 5.06 10.32
CA TYR A 85 6.22 3.66 10.76
C TYR A 85 6.24 3.61 12.29
N PRO A 86 6.11 2.43 12.91
CA PRO A 86 6.11 2.31 14.38
C PRO A 86 7.28 3.04 15.03
N ASN A 87 6.98 3.82 16.05
CA ASN A 87 7.87 4.71 16.79
C ASN A 87 8.23 6.00 16.03
N ARG A 88 7.85 6.12 14.77
CA ARG A 88 8.10 7.31 13.93
C ARG A 88 6.95 7.58 12.98
N TYR A 89 5.73 7.48 13.48
CA TYR A 89 4.56 7.84 12.67
C TYR A 89 4.63 9.31 12.27
N ALA A 90 4.13 9.60 11.06
CA ALA A 90 4.10 10.97 10.55
C ALA A 90 3.28 11.87 11.47
N PRO A 91 3.65 13.16 11.62
CA PRO A 91 2.95 14.08 12.53
C PRO A 91 1.44 14.14 12.30
N GLN A 92 0.98 14.08 11.05
CA GLN A 92 -0.44 14.13 10.72
C GLN A 92 -1.20 12.85 11.04
N VAL A 93 -0.48 11.74 11.25
CA VAL A 93 -1.06 10.43 11.57
C VAL A 93 -1.03 10.18 13.07
N LYS A 94 0.01 10.62 13.73
CA LYS A 94 0.35 10.28 15.11
C LYS A 94 -0.80 10.45 16.12
N PRO A 95 -1.51 11.59 16.17
CA PRO A 95 -2.56 11.75 17.17
C PRO A 95 -3.67 10.70 17.06
N GLU A 96 -4.09 10.42 15.86
CA GLU A 96 -5.20 9.49 15.64
C GLU A 96 -4.80 8.03 15.78
N ILE A 97 -3.61 7.66 15.30
CA ILE A 97 -3.21 6.25 15.34
C ILE A 97 -3.01 5.74 16.78
N TYR A 98 -2.63 6.63 17.70
CA TYR A 98 -2.51 6.27 19.11
C TYR A 98 -3.83 6.27 19.85
N THR A 99 -4.83 7.02 19.41
CA THR A 99 -6.14 7.06 20.05
C THR A 99 -7.11 6.05 19.47
N LYS A 100 -7.04 5.82 18.18
CA LYS A 100 -7.94 4.91 17.47
C LYS A 100 -7.18 4.13 16.40
N PRO A 101 -6.31 3.19 16.82
CA PRO A 101 -5.48 2.46 15.86
C PRO A 101 -6.32 1.53 14.97
N PRO A 102 -5.94 1.40 13.69
CA PRO A 102 -6.48 0.35 12.84
C PRO A 102 -5.82 -0.99 13.18
N MET A 103 -6.37 -2.07 12.67
CA MET A 103 -5.71 -3.38 12.76
C MET A 103 -4.57 -3.47 11.74
N LEU A 104 -4.70 -2.79 10.61
CA LEU A 104 -3.71 -2.75 9.53
C LEU A 104 -3.48 -1.31 9.09
N PHE A 105 -2.23 -0.85 9.15
CA PHE A 105 -1.84 0.48 8.70
C PHE A 105 -0.84 0.36 7.56
N ILE A 106 -1.20 0.91 6.39
CA ILE A 106 -0.41 0.82 5.17
C ILE A 106 0.08 2.20 4.78
N SER A 107 1.38 2.31 4.48
CA SER A 107 1.96 3.54 3.94
C SER A 107 2.95 3.24 2.83
N GLY A 108 3.39 4.28 2.13
CA GLY A 108 4.42 4.23 1.11
C GLY A 108 5.49 5.28 1.37
N HIS A 109 5.83 6.05 0.35
CA HIS A 109 6.70 7.23 0.39
C HIS A 109 8.19 6.96 0.65
N SER A 110 8.54 6.15 1.64
CA SER A 110 9.94 5.87 1.98
C SER A 110 10.64 5.00 0.96
N HIS A 111 9.90 4.29 0.13
CA HIS A 111 10.39 3.28 -0.81
C HIS A 111 11.08 2.09 -0.11
N ILE A 112 10.86 1.95 1.20
CA ILE A 112 11.48 0.89 2.01
C ILE A 112 10.44 -0.16 2.36
N LEU A 113 10.67 -1.39 1.89
CA LEU A 113 9.84 -2.53 2.26
C LEU A 113 9.92 -2.76 3.76
N LYS A 114 8.77 -2.76 4.43
CA LYS A 114 8.72 -2.90 5.88
C LYS A 114 7.42 -3.59 6.31
N VAL A 115 7.56 -4.62 7.13
CA VAL A 115 6.41 -5.31 7.75
C VAL A 115 6.72 -5.42 9.23
N ILE A 116 6.02 -4.66 10.07
CA ILE A 116 6.29 -4.56 11.49
C ILE A 116 4.97 -4.55 12.27
N TYR A 117 4.88 -5.39 13.29
CA TYR A 117 3.75 -5.35 14.21
C TYR A 117 4.06 -4.39 15.36
N ASP A 118 3.21 -3.37 15.51
CA ASP A 118 3.32 -2.41 16.61
C ASP A 118 2.58 -2.96 17.83
N GLU A 119 3.33 -3.51 18.75
CA GLU A 119 2.78 -4.12 19.97
C GLU A 119 2.05 -3.12 20.86
N LYS A 120 2.45 -1.85 20.84
CA LYS A 120 1.87 -0.82 21.72
C LYS A 120 0.41 -0.55 21.37
N ILE A 121 0.08 -0.58 20.10
CA ILE A 121 -1.27 -0.27 19.61
C ILE A 121 -1.91 -1.46 18.91
N LYS A 122 -1.26 -2.61 18.87
CA LYS A 122 -1.74 -3.85 18.26
C LYS A 122 -2.17 -3.63 16.81
N CYS A 123 -1.25 -3.05 16.04
CA CYS A 123 -1.46 -2.70 14.65
C CYS A 123 -0.33 -3.27 13.78
N LEU A 124 -0.69 -3.98 12.71
CA LEU A 124 0.29 -4.41 11.72
C LEU A 124 0.57 -3.26 10.77
N HIS A 125 1.83 -2.87 10.64
CA HIS A 125 2.26 -1.86 9.68
C HIS A 125 2.89 -2.53 8.47
N ILE A 126 2.46 -2.13 7.26
CA ILE A 126 3.03 -2.62 6.01
C ILE A 126 3.37 -1.42 5.12
N ASN A 127 4.60 -1.41 4.61
CA ASN A 127 5.01 -0.58 3.50
C ASN A 127 5.53 -1.53 2.42
N PRO A 128 4.92 -1.57 1.24
CA PRO A 128 5.31 -2.53 0.20
C PRO A 128 6.63 -2.20 -0.50
N GLY A 129 7.28 -1.10 -0.12
CA GLY A 129 8.42 -0.59 -0.86
C GLY A 129 7.96 0.06 -2.16
N ALA A 130 8.89 0.39 -3.04
CA ALA A 130 8.57 1.01 -4.32
C ALA A 130 8.54 -0.03 -5.44
N ALA A 131 7.44 -0.05 -6.19
CA ALA A 131 7.32 -0.91 -7.36
C ALA A 131 7.88 -0.24 -8.63
N GLY A 132 8.13 1.06 -8.58
CA GLY A 132 8.65 1.84 -9.70
C GLY A 132 10.16 2.01 -9.67
N LYS A 133 10.66 2.82 -10.59
CA LYS A 133 12.10 3.02 -10.81
C LYS A 133 12.63 4.34 -10.27
N SER A 134 11.79 5.19 -9.72
CA SER A 134 12.18 6.51 -9.22
C SER A 134 12.49 6.43 -7.74
N GLY A 135 13.66 6.90 -7.32
CA GLY A 135 14.05 6.97 -5.91
C GLY A 135 15.41 6.34 -5.63
N TRP A 136 15.64 6.05 -4.35
CA TRP A 136 16.93 5.56 -3.84
C TRP A 136 16.96 4.06 -3.56
N HIS A 137 15.83 3.37 -3.72
CA HIS A 137 15.75 1.93 -3.48
C HIS A 137 16.54 1.16 -4.54
N LYS A 138 17.10 0.04 -4.15
CA LYS A 138 17.90 -0.81 -5.04
C LYS A 138 17.05 -1.85 -5.76
N VAL A 139 16.01 -2.34 -5.10
CA VAL A 139 15.15 -3.41 -5.59
C VAL A 139 13.70 -2.93 -5.58
N ARG A 140 12.98 -3.20 -6.66
CA ARG A 140 11.55 -2.91 -6.77
C ARG A 140 10.77 -4.05 -6.14
N THR A 141 9.77 -3.72 -5.32
CA THR A 141 9.03 -4.72 -4.55
C THR A 141 7.53 -4.51 -4.60
N LEU A 142 6.78 -5.55 -4.30
CA LEU A 142 5.37 -5.52 -3.99
C LEU A 142 5.05 -6.58 -2.94
N ILE A 143 3.84 -6.56 -2.41
CA ILE A 143 3.40 -7.52 -1.38
C ILE A 143 2.08 -8.14 -1.80
N ARG A 144 1.90 -9.42 -1.48
CA ARG A 144 0.60 -10.10 -1.52
C ARG A 144 0.30 -10.62 -0.12
N PHE A 145 -0.95 -10.57 0.27
CA PHE A 145 -1.39 -11.16 1.53
C PHE A 145 -2.88 -11.52 1.46
N CYS A 146 -3.31 -12.31 2.43
CA CYS A 146 -4.71 -12.70 2.55
C CYS A 146 -5.31 -12.15 3.82
N ILE A 147 -6.61 -11.86 3.78
CA ILE A 147 -7.40 -11.49 4.95
C ILE A 147 -8.54 -12.48 5.06
N SER A 148 -8.66 -13.13 6.22
CA SER A 148 -9.76 -14.05 6.54
C SER A 148 -10.28 -13.66 7.92
N GLU A 149 -11.54 -13.19 7.99
CA GLU A 149 -12.11 -12.68 9.22
C GLU A 149 -11.22 -11.57 9.81
N GLU A 150 -10.63 -11.76 10.99
CA GLU A 150 -9.75 -10.78 11.63
C GLU A 150 -8.27 -11.03 11.35
N LYS A 151 -7.95 -12.06 10.57
CA LYS A 151 -6.55 -12.48 10.37
C LYS A 151 -5.97 -12.01 9.07
N ILE A 152 -4.77 -11.43 9.15
CA ILE A 152 -3.93 -11.13 8.01
C ILE A 152 -2.89 -12.25 7.96
N HIS A 153 -2.82 -12.97 6.85
CA HIS A 153 -1.97 -14.15 6.75
C HIS A 153 -1.43 -14.33 5.34
N THR A 154 -0.54 -15.30 5.18
CA THR A 154 0.04 -15.68 3.89
C THR A 154 0.69 -14.46 3.21
N LEU A 155 1.42 -13.67 3.98
CA LEU A 155 2.07 -12.48 3.48
C LEU A 155 3.36 -12.85 2.75
N GLU A 156 3.50 -12.35 1.52
CA GLU A 156 4.66 -12.58 0.67
C GLU A 156 5.19 -11.25 0.17
N ALA A 157 6.48 -11.00 0.38
CA ALA A 157 7.18 -9.87 -0.22
C ALA A 157 7.85 -10.38 -1.50
N ILE A 158 7.58 -9.71 -2.62
CA ILE A 158 8.06 -10.13 -3.93
C ILE A 158 8.99 -9.09 -4.52
N GLU A 159 10.17 -9.53 -4.93
CA GLU A 159 11.13 -8.68 -5.63
C GLU A 159 10.83 -8.72 -7.13
N LEU A 160 10.60 -7.54 -7.70
CA LEU A 160 10.31 -7.42 -9.14
C LEU A 160 11.58 -7.32 -9.99
N GLY A 161 12.69 -7.01 -9.36
CA GLY A 161 13.97 -6.80 -10.03
C GLY A 161 14.66 -5.54 -9.54
N ASN A 162 15.79 -5.24 -10.14
CA ASN A 162 16.54 -4.04 -9.79
C ASN A 162 15.84 -2.79 -10.29
N ARG A 163 16.10 -1.68 -9.60
CA ARG A 163 15.57 -0.38 -9.97
C ARG A 163 16.09 0.10 -11.34
#